data_ae7f16b1b11efd23227b29adc8fddf33
#
_entry.id   ae7f16b1b11efd23227b29adc8fddf33
#
_cell.length_a   1.000
_cell.length_b   1.000
_cell.length_c   1.000
_cell.angle_alpha   90.00
_cell.angle_beta   90.00
_cell.angle_gamma   90.00
#
_symmetry.space_group_name_H-M   'P 1'
#
loop_
_entity.id
_entity.type
_entity.pdbx_description
1 polymer ?
#
loop_
_entity_poly.entity_id
_entity_poly.type
_entity_poly.pdbx_seq_one_letter_code
_entity_poly.pdbx_strand_id
1 'polypeptide(L)'
;MIRYRYIMDFFGFRNQMKKLHEECYELIEAIDNYEDLLAMKPWVGDKEKKIFRDHIVEEMSDLLLVCTQFIDKYGITKDEIDAWTDFKLDRTEQKIANGEYDKKK
;
A
#
# COMPACT_ATOMS: atom_id res chain seq x y z
N MET A 1 19.92 -7.44 -0.83
CA MET A 1 19.15 -6.28 -0.31
C MET A 1 20.03 -5.21 0.30
N ILE A 2 21.26 -5.09 -0.22
CA ILE A 2 22.22 -4.10 0.29
C ILE A 2 21.69 -2.67 0.18
N ARG A 3 21.02 -2.35 -0.91
CA ARG A 3 20.48 -1.00 -1.14
C ARG A 3 19.46 -0.58 -0.09
N TYR A 4 18.57 -1.49 0.29
CA TYR A 4 17.52 -1.20 1.28
C TYR A 4 18.11 -1.07 2.68
N ARG A 5 19.09 -1.89 3.01
CA ARG A 5 19.80 -1.82 4.29
C ARG A 5 20.56 -0.52 4.41
N TYR A 6 21.21 -0.09 3.35
CA TYR A 6 21.93 1.18 3.30
C TYR A 6 21.01 2.35 3.66
N ILE A 7 19.83 2.38 3.06
CA ILE A 7 18.86 3.45 3.31
C ILE A 7 18.36 3.41 4.76
N MET A 8 18.03 2.23 5.25
CA MET A 8 17.59 2.05 6.64
C MET A 8 18.67 2.52 7.61
N ASP A 9 19.91 2.13 7.38
CA ASP A 9 21.02 2.49 8.26
C ASP A 9 21.31 3.98 8.23
N PHE A 10 21.19 4.61 7.07
CA PHE A 10 21.45 6.02 6.92
C PHE A 10 20.46 6.87 7.70
N PHE A 11 19.16 6.60 7.54
CA PHE A 11 18.11 7.39 8.18
C PHE A 11 17.79 6.95 9.59
N GLY A 12 18.02 5.70 9.92
CA GLY A 12 17.74 5.12 11.22
C GLY A 12 16.34 4.55 11.31
N PHE A 13 16.20 3.53 12.15
CA PHE A 13 14.98 2.76 12.30
C PHE A 13 13.75 3.63 12.63
N ARG A 14 13.91 4.55 13.60
CA ARG A 14 12.77 5.37 14.03
C ARG A 14 12.30 6.33 12.94
N ASN A 15 13.23 6.89 12.19
CA ASN A 15 12.88 7.77 11.08
C ASN A 15 12.18 6.99 9.97
N GLN A 16 12.61 5.75 9.72
CA GLN A 16 11.95 4.92 8.72
C GLN A 16 10.56 4.46 9.18
N MET A 17 10.33 4.29 10.48
CA MET A 17 8.97 4.06 10.99
C MET A 17 8.07 5.26 10.74
N LYS A 18 8.58 6.46 10.99
CA LYS A 18 7.84 7.69 10.69
C LYS A 18 7.55 7.80 9.20
N LYS A 19 8.53 7.45 8.39
CA LYS A 19 8.39 7.46 6.93
C LYS A 19 7.31 6.49 6.48
N LEU A 20 7.26 5.31 7.06
CA LEU A 20 6.22 4.33 6.76
C LEU A 20 4.83 4.92 7.00
N HIS A 21 4.66 5.60 8.12
CA HIS A 21 3.39 6.24 8.46
C HIS A 21 3.03 7.34 7.44
N GLU A 22 3.99 8.18 7.10
CA GLU A 22 3.81 9.25 6.12
C GLU A 22 3.43 8.71 4.74
N GLU A 23 4.10 7.66 4.29
CA GLU A 23 3.84 7.08 2.97
C GLU A 23 2.46 6.41 2.92
N CYS A 24 2.01 5.81 4.02
CA CYS A 24 0.65 5.29 4.10
C CYS A 24 -0.38 6.42 3.94
N TYR A 25 -0.17 7.53 4.62
CA TYR A 25 -1.07 8.68 4.53
C TYR A 25 -1.09 9.27 3.12
N GLU A 26 0.08 9.43 2.51
CA GLU A 26 0.18 10.00 1.17
C GLU A 26 -0.50 9.11 0.12
N LEU A 27 -0.41 7.79 0.28
CA LEU A 27 -1.11 6.87 -0.61
C LEU A 27 -2.62 7.00 -0.45
N ILE A 28 -3.11 7.06 0.78
CA ILE A 28 -4.53 7.23 1.05
C ILE A 28 -5.03 8.53 0.42
N GLU A 29 -4.28 9.61 0.58
CA GLU A 29 -4.62 10.91 0.01
C GLU A 29 -4.69 10.85 -1.52
N ALA A 30 -3.73 10.19 -2.15
CA ALA A 30 -3.71 10.04 -3.60
C ALA A 30 -4.92 9.27 -4.12
N ILE A 31 -5.31 8.20 -3.41
CA ILE A 31 -6.49 7.41 -3.75
C ILE A 31 -7.76 8.24 -3.58
N ASP A 32 -7.90 8.94 -2.45
CA ASP A 32 -9.06 9.79 -2.19
C ASP A 32 -9.19 10.88 -3.25
N ASN A 33 -8.09 11.50 -3.65
CA ASN A 33 -8.10 12.53 -4.67
C ASN A 33 -8.61 12.01 -6.01
N TYR A 34 -8.21 10.80 -6.39
CA TYR A 34 -8.69 10.20 -7.62
C TYR A 34 -10.18 9.87 -7.55
N GLU A 35 -10.61 9.27 -6.45
CA GLU A 35 -12.01 8.92 -6.27
C GLU A 35 -12.89 10.16 -6.22
N ASP A 36 -12.43 11.24 -5.59
CA ASP A 36 -13.13 12.53 -5.57
C ASP A 36 -13.24 13.11 -6.97
N LEU A 37 -12.18 13.03 -7.76
CA LEU A 37 -12.21 13.49 -9.14
C LEU A 37 -13.29 12.74 -9.94
N LEU A 38 -13.33 11.42 -9.81
CA LEU A 38 -14.30 10.60 -10.53
C LEU A 38 -15.74 10.90 -10.10
N ALA A 39 -15.95 11.15 -8.81
CA ALA A 39 -17.27 11.46 -8.27
C ALA A 39 -17.76 12.84 -8.72
N MET A 40 -16.86 13.83 -8.74
CA MET A 40 -17.21 15.20 -9.09
C MET A 40 -17.28 15.44 -10.59
N LYS A 41 -16.50 14.71 -11.36
CA LYS A 41 -16.43 14.85 -12.81
C LYS A 41 -16.54 13.48 -13.49
N PRO A 42 -17.73 12.88 -13.52
CA PRO A 42 -17.90 11.56 -14.15
C PRO A 42 -17.50 11.53 -15.63
N TRP A 43 -17.45 12.70 -16.27
CA TRP A 43 -17.09 12.85 -17.68
C TRP A 43 -15.59 13.10 -17.89
N VAL A 44 -14.76 13.01 -16.84
CA VAL A 44 -13.33 13.29 -16.96
C VAL A 44 -12.69 12.36 -17.98
N GLY A 45 -11.76 12.92 -18.78
CA GLY A 45 -11.11 12.19 -19.85
C GLY A 45 -10.01 11.26 -19.37
N ASP A 46 -9.60 10.34 -20.24
CA ASP A 46 -8.59 9.35 -19.95
C ASP A 46 -7.24 9.96 -19.59
N LYS A 47 -6.88 11.07 -20.20
CA LYS A 47 -5.61 11.75 -19.96
C LYS A 47 -5.52 12.23 -18.51
N GLU A 48 -6.58 12.84 -18.00
CA GLU A 48 -6.63 13.33 -16.63
C GLU A 48 -6.66 12.16 -15.64
N LYS A 49 -7.43 11.11 -15.95
CA LYS A 49 -7.48 9.90 -15.13
C LYS A 49 -6.09 9.29 -15.01
N LYS A 50 -5.33 9.26 -16.11
CA LYS A 50 -4.00 8.69 -16.11
C LYS A 50 -3.05 9.45 -15.17
N ILE A 51 -3.14 10.77 -15.13
CA ILE A 51 -2.31 11.59 -14.24
C ILE A 51 -2.54 11.21 -12.78
N PHE A 52 -3.80 11.10 -12.38
CA PHE A 52 -4.17 10.74 -11.01
C PHE A 52 -3.79 9.29 -10.70
N ARG A 53 -4.00 8.38 -11.66
CA ARG A 53 -3.61 6.98 -11.49
C ARG A 53 -2.10 6.85 -11.33
N ASP A 54 -1.33 7.56 -12.13
CA ASP A 54 0.13 7.53 -12.06
C ASP A 54 0.62 8.05 -10.72
N HIS A 55 -0.06 9.03 -10.15
CA HIS A 55 0.26 9.52 -8.81
C HIS A 55 0.04 8.45 -7.74
N ILE A 56 -1.04 7.67 -7.85
CA ILE A 56 -1.26 6.54 -6.96
C ILE A 56 -0.12 5.52 -7.09
N VAL A 57 0.30 5.22 -8.31
CA VAL A 57 1.40 4.28 -8.55
C VAL A 57 2.69 4.79 -7.91
N GLU A 58 2.97 6.08 -8.03
CA GLU A 58 4.14 6.70 -7.43
C GLU A 58 4.12 6.55 -5.90
N GLU A 59 3.00 6.91 -5.27
CA GLU A 59 2.87 6.83 -3.82
C GLU A 59 2.91 5.38 -3.33
N MET A 60 2.34 4.45 -4.10
CA MET A 60 2.43 3.04 -3.77
C MET A 60 3.87 2.54 -3.84
N SER A 61 4.63 3.01 -4.82
CA SER A 61 6.05 2.66 -4.94
C SER A 61 6.86 3.17 -3.75
N ASP A 62 6.57 4.38 -3.29
CA ASP A 62 7.23 4.95 -2.10
C ASP A 62 6.94 4.13 -0.86
N LEU A 63 5.68 3.72 -0.67
CA LEU A 63 5.29 2.87 0.44
C LEU A 63 5.99 1.51 0.38
N LEU A 64 6.00 0.89 -0.79
CA LEU A 64 6.65 -0.42 -0.97
C LEU A 64 8.15 -0.34 -0.73
N LEU A 65 8.77 0.76 -1.11
CA LEU A 65 10.20 0.96 -0.87
C LEU A 65 10.51 0.93 0.63
N VAL A 66 9.70 1.60 1.44
CA VAL A 66 9.88 1.61 2.89
C VAL A 66 9.56 0.23 3.47
N CYS A 67 8.47 -0.40 3.03
CA CYS A 67 8.12 -1.76 3.49
C CYS A 67 9.25 -2.75 3.20
N THR A 68 9.86 -2.64 2.02
CA THR A 68 10.96 -3.55 1.63
C THR A 68 12.16 -3.40 2.55
N GLN A 69 12.43 -2.21 3.07
CA GLN A 69 13.49 -2.01 4.04
C GLN A 69 13.25 -2.84 5.31
N PHE A 70 12.00 -2.88 5.79
CA PHE A 70 11.65 -3.69 6.97
C PHE A 70 11.66 -5.17 6.65
N ILE A 71 11.22 -5.56 5.46
CA ILE A 71 11.31 -6.95 5.00
C ILE A 71 12.76 -7.41 5.05
N ASP A 72 13.69 -6.60 4.54
CA ASP A 72 15.11 -6.91 4.57
C ASP A 72 15.64 -6.96 5.99
N LYS A 73 15.26 -5.99 6.83
CA LYS A 73 15.74 -5.91 8.20
C LYS A 73 15.41 -7.16 9.01
N TYR A 74 14.23 -7.72 8.81
CA TYR A 74 13.79 -8.89 9.57
C TYR A 74 13.99 -10.21 8.84
N GLY A 75 14.65 -10.20 7.69
CA GLY A 75 14.91 -11.41 6.93
C GLY A 75 13.65 -12.12 6.46
N ILE A 76 12.59 -11.36 6.20
CA ILE A 76 11.32 -11.91 5.75
C ILE A 76 11.43 -12.31 4.28
N THR A 77 10.89 -13.47 3.92
CA THR A 77 10.90 -13.96 2.55
C THR A 77 9.57 -13.72 1.86
N LYS A 78 9.61 -13.71 0.54
CA LYS A 78 8.40 -13.62 -0.26
C LYS A 78 7.46 -14.79 0.04
N ASP A 79 8.01 -15.99 0.20
CA ASP A 79 7.21 -17.18 0.48
C ASP A 79 6.47 -17.08 1.81
N GLU A 80 7.10 -16.51 2.83
CA GLU A 80 6.41 -16.27 4.11
C GLU A 80 5.23 -15.32 3.95
N ILE A 81 5.44 -14.23 3.21
CA ILE A 81 4.38 -13.25 2.97
C ILE A 81 3.24 -13.88 2.17
N ASP A 82 3.58 -14.62 1.12
CA ASP A 82 2.58 -15.26 0.26
C ASP A 82 1.74 -16.28 1.03
N ALA A 83 2.38 -17.08 1.89
CA ALA A 83 1.69 -18.08 2.68
C ALA A 83 0.66 -17.44 3.63
N TRP A 84 1.05 -16.38 4.33
CA TRP A 84 0.13 -15.67 5.21
C TRP A 84 -0.97 -14.96 4.42
N THR A 85 -0.65 -14.41 3.27
CA THR A 85 -1.61 -13.74 2.41
C THR A 85 -2.68 -14.72 1.94
N ASP A 86 -2.27 -15.90 1.46
CA ASP A 86 -3.20 -16.92 1.00
C ASP A 86 -4.12 -17.38 2.13
N PHE A 87 -3.55 -17.61 3.31
CA PHE A 87 -4.34 -18.02 4.48
C PHE A 87 -5.37 -16.95 4.84
N LYS A 88 -4.97 -15.69 4.86
CA LYS A 88 -5.87 -14.61 5.24
C LYS A 88 -6.94 -14.34 4.20
N LEU A 89 -6.61 -14.49 2.92
CA LEU A 89 -7.59 -14.37 1.85
C LEU A 89 -8.68 -15.44 1.99
N ASP A 90 -8.26 -16.70 2.16
CA ASP A 90 -9.20 -17.80 2.33
C ASP A 90 -10.10 -17.59 3.54
N ARG A 91 -9.51 -17.20 4.67
CA ARG A 91 -10.26 -16.96 5.89
C ARG A 91 -11.26 -15.82 5.73
N THR A 92 -10.84 -14.73 5.09
CA THR A 92 -11.69 -13.56 4.88
C THR A 92 -12.86 -13.91 3.96
N GLU A 93 -12.59 -14.64 2.88
CA GLU A 93 -13.64 -15.07 1.96
C GLU A 93 -14.66 -15.96 2.66
N GLN A 94 -14.20 -16.88 3.50
CA GLN A 94 -15.09 -17.75 4.28
C GLN A 94 -15.97 -16.95 5.24
N LYS A 95 -15.38 -15.97 5.92
CA LYS A 95 -16.14 -15.12 6.83
C LYS A 95 -17.19 -14.28 6.11
N ILE A 96 -16.87 -13.78 4.93
CA ILE A 96 -17.82 -13.04 4.10
C ILE A 96 -18.99 -13.99 3.71
N ALA A 97 -18.66 -15.20 3.25
CA ALA A 97 -19.65 -16.18 2.84
C ALA A 97 -20.55 -16.60 3.98
N ASN A 98 -20.02 -16.64 5.20
CA ASN A 98 -20.76 -17.00 6.40
C ASN A 98 -21.55 -15.84 7.03
N GLY A 99 -21.48 -14.65 6.42
CA GLY A 99 -22.21 -13.48 6.90
C GLY A 99 -21.64 -12.86 8.18
N GLU A 100 -20.36 -13.08 8.47
CA GLU A 100 -19.74 -12.58 9.69
C GLU A 100 -19.40 -11.07 9.61
N TYR A 101 -19.39 -10.50 8.43
CA TYR A 101 -19.16 -9.07 8.24
C TYR A 101 -20.42 -8.38 7.73
N ASP A 102 -20.57 -7.12 8.10
CA ASP A 102 -21.59 -6.30 7.49
C ASP A 102 -21.25 -6.10 6.02
N LYS A 103 -22.28 -6.10 5.22
CA LYS A 103 -22.10 -5.76 3.83
C LYS A 103 -21.66 -4.31 3.77
N LYS A 104 -21.07 -3.79 2.94
CA LYS A 104 -20.82 -2.46 2.57
C LYS A 104 -21.38 -1.36 3.47
N LYS A 105 -20.56 -0.57 3.94
CA LYS A 105 -20.92 0.60 4.75
C LYS A 105 -20.89 1.88 3.95
#